data_0c84360cbc96d6f89384dd6f44764180
#
_entry.id   0c84360cbc96d6f89384dd6f44764180
#
_cell.length_a   1.000
_cell.length_b   1.000
_cell.length_c   1.000
_cell.angle_alpha   90.00
_cell.angle_beta   90.00
_cell.angle_gamma   90.00
#
_symmetry.space_group_name_H-M   'P 1'
#
loop_
_entity.id
_entity.type
_entity.pdbx_description
1 polymer ?
#
loop_
_entity_poly.entity_id
_entity_poly.type
_entity_poly.pdbx_seq_one_letter_code
_entity_poly.pdbx_strand_id
1 'polypeptide(L)' 'METVECRSDIDASRAERPLSLIWQGCRYEIAEILARWRGPAEKGFRVKTTNGLAFELTYQEFSDDWHVQPL' A
#
# COMPACT_ATOMS: atom_id res chain seq x y z
N MET A 1 0.20 -1.19 -15.25
CA MET A 1 0.44 0.03 -14.47
C MET A 1 0.15 -0.27 -13.00
N GLU A 2 1.05 0.12 -12.16
CA GLU A 2 0.92 -0.16 -10.73
C GLU A 2 0.31 1.03 -10.02
N THR A 3 -0.64 0.77 -9.17
CA THR A 3 -1.23 1.83 -8.37
C THR A 3 -1.79 1.23 -7.08
N VAL A 4 -2.00 2.09 -6.09
CA VAL A 4 -2.51 1.68 -4.80
C VAL A 4 -3.64 2.63 -4.44
N GLU A 5 -4.76 2.05 -4.03
CA GLU A 5 -5.87 2.82 -3.53
C GLU A 5 -5.77 2.88 -2.01
N CYS A 6 -5.73 4.09 -1.49
CA CYS A 6 -5.63 4.30 -0.05
C CYS A 6 -6.86 5.00 0.45
N ARG A 7 -7.14 4.78 1.71
CA ARG A 7 -8.23 5.47 2.38
C ARG A 7 -7.69 6.12 3.63
N SER A 8 -8.03 7.38 3.81
CA SER A 8 -7.72 8.08 5.04
C SER A 8 -8.79 7.73 6.06
N ASP A 9 -8.34 7.32 7.22
CA ASP A 9 -9.25 7.03 8.31
C ASP A 9 -9.42 8.31 9.11
N ILE A 10 -10.61 8.85 9.09
CA ILE A 10 -10.90 10.11 9.76
C ILE A 10 -10.70 10.01 11.26
N ASP A 11 -11.09 8.88 11.82
CA ASP A 11 -10.98 8.69 13.27
C ASP A 11 -9.54 8.55 13.72
N ALA A 12 -8.73 7.97 12.91
CA ALA A 12 -7.32 7.80 13.21
C ALA A 12 -6.54 9.07 12.92
N SER A 13 -7.17 10.03 12.31
CA SER A 13 -6.67 11.37 12.05
C SER A 13 -5.44 11.47 11.18
N ARG A 14 -4.68 10.43 11.01
CA ARG A 14 -3.47 10.47 10.20
C ARG A 14 -3.12 9.11 9.61
N ALA A 15 -3.97 8.16 9.80
CA ALA A 15 -3.69 6.83 9.30
C ALA A 15 -4.22 6.72 7.89
N GLU A 16 -3.30 6.55 6.96
CA GLU A 16 -3.67 6.13 5.63
C GLU A 16 -3.54 4.63 5.58
N ARG A 17 -4.55 3.99 5.04
CA ARG A 17 -4.58 2.54 4.94
C ARG A 17 -4.75 2.16 3.49
N PRO A 18 -3.82 1.41 2.92
CA PRO A 18 -4.05 0.88 1.59
C PRO A 18 -5.19 -0.14 1.64
N LEU A 19 -6.12 -0.01 0.71
CA LEU A 19 -7.28 -0.90 0.63
C LEU A 19 -7.12 -1.91 -0.48
N SER A 20 -6.51 -1.50 -1.57
CA SER A 20 -6.31 -2.37 -2.72
C SER A 20 -5.11 -1.88 -3.51
N LEU A 21 -4.59 -2.75 -4.34
CA LEU A 21 -3.49 -2.42 -5.22
C LEU A 21 -3.76 -2.98 -6.61
N ILE A 22 -3.13 -2.38 -7.61
CA ILE A 22 -3.16 -2.89 -8.97
C ILE A 22 -1.74 -3.22 -9.36
N TRP A 23 -1.52 -4.47 -9.74
CA TRP A 23 -0.21 -4.96 -10.11
C TRP A 23 -0.35 -5.78 -11.38
N GLN A 24 0.42 -5.41 -12.40
CA GLN A 24 0.37 -6.06 -13.71
C GLN A 24 -1.05 -6.15 -14.27
N GLY A 25 -1.81 -5.07 -14.10
CA GLY A 25 -3.16 -4.99 -14.62
C GLY A 25 -4.22 -5.71 -13.81
N CYS A 26 -3.85 -6.35 -12.71
CA CYS A 26 -4.79 -7.07 -11.86
C CYS A 26 -5.00 -6.33 -10.56
N ARG A 27 -6.23 -6.27 -10.12
CA ARG A 27 -6.57 -5.64 -8.85
C ARG A 27 -6.58 -6.68 -7.74
N TYR A 28 -5.93 -6.35 -6.64
CA TYR A 28 -5.89 -7.20 -5.45
C TYR A 28 -6.40 -6.42 -4.26
N GLU A 29 -7.30 -7.03 -3.51
CA GLU A 29 -7.79 -6.41 -2.29
C GLU A 29 -6.89 -6.80 -1.12
N ILE A 30 -6.60 -5.83 -0.27
CA ILE A 30 -5.71 -6.04 0.85
C ILE A 30 -6.52 -6.55 2.04
N ALA A 31 -6.14 -7.73 2.52
CA ALA A 31 -6.81 -8.33 3.66
C ALA A 31 -6.18 -7.88 4.98
N GLU A 32 -4.86 -7.67 4.97
CA GLU A 32 -4.13 -7.43 6.21
C GLU A 32 -2.89 -6.60 5.94
N ILE A 33 -2.58 -5.68 6.84
CA ILE A 33 -1.32 -4.94 6.81
C ILE A 33 -0.39 -5.63 7.79
N LEU A 34 0.69 -6.20 7.29
CA LEU A 34 1.62 -6.99 8.08
C LEU A 34 2.66 -6.11 8.76
N ALA A 35 3.05 -5.02 8.13
CA ALA A 35 4.05 -4.11 8.67
C ALA A 35 3.88 -2.76 8.01
N ARG A 36 4.33 -1.73 8.71
CA ARG A 36 4.38 -0.38 8.15
C ARG A 36 5.63 0.31 8.67
N TRP A 37 6.16 1.20 7.85
CA TRP A 37 7.34 1.98 8.24
C TRP A 37 7.29 3.33 7.53
N ARG A 38 8.10 4.24 8.04
CA ARG A 38 8.15 5.58 7.49
C ARG A 38 9.59 6.05 7.45
N GLY A 39 10.00 6.56 6.28
CA GLY A 39 11.29 7.18 6.10
C GLY A 39 11.15 8.69 5.92
N PRO A 40 12.26 9.39 5.63
CA PRO A 40 12.23 10.85 5.52
C PRO A 40 11.31 11.39 4.43
N ALA A 41 11.16 10.68 3.33
CA ALA A 41 10.35 11.14 2.22
C ALA A 41 9.52 10.00 1.63
N GLU A 42 9.34 8.92 2.41
CA GLU A 42 8.59 7.78 1.93
C GLU A 42 7.92 7.07 3.09
N LYS A 43 6.92 6.29 2.76
CA LYS A 43 6.31 5.39 3.72
C LYS A 43 6.03 4.07 3.02
N GLY A 44 6.07 3.01 3.79
CA GLY A 44 5.92 1.68 3.22
C GLY A 44 4.98 0.82 4.02
N PHE A 45 4.44 -0.16 3.33
CA PHE A 45 3.53 -1.13 3.91
C PHE A 45 3.85 -2.50 3.36
N ARG A 46 3.85 -3.49 4.23
CA ARG A 46 3.87 -4.87 3.78
C ARG A 46 2.49 -5.43 4.02
N VAL A 47 1.88 -5.96 2.98
CA VAL A 47 0.47 -6.32 3.03
C VAL A 47 0.26 -7.72 2.51
N LYS A 48 -0.86 -8.31 2.92
CA LYS A 48 -1.30 -9.59 2.42
C LYS A 48 -2.68 -9.40 1.79
N THR A 49 -2.84 -9.96 0.61
CA THR A 49 -4.10 -9.82 -0.13
C THR A 49 -5.07 -10.92 0.25
N THR A 50 -6.32 -10.74 -0.16
CA THR A 50 -7.37 -11.71 0.15
C THR A 50 -7.15 -13.06 -0.50
N ASN A 51 -6.39 -13.08 -1.59
CA ASN A 51 -6.06 -14.35 -2.25
C ASN A 51 -4.73 -14.95 -1.80
N GLY A 52 -4.16 -14.42 -0.70
CA GLY A 52 -3.00 -15.04 -0.08
C GLY A 52 -1.65 -14.59 -0.58
N LEU A 53 -1.61 -13.57 -1.43
CA LEU A 53 -0.35 -13.04 -1.91
C LEU A 53 0.15 -11.92 -1.00
N ALA A 54 1.46 -11.75 -0.97
CA ALA A 54 2.07 -10.69 -0.17
C ALA A 54 2.80 -9.71 -1.07
N PHE A 55 2.67 -8.44 -0.74
CA PHE A 55 3.29 -7.36 -1.51
C PHE A 55 3.91 -6.34 -0.56
N GLU A 56 4.91 -5.64 -1.08
CA GLU A 56 5.48 -4.50 -0.40
C GLU A 56 5.11 -3.26 -1.19
N LEU A 57 4.50 -2.30 -0.52
CA LEU A 57 4.05 -1.06 -1.13
C LEU A 57 4.88 0.08 -0.59
N THR A 58 5.42 0.91 -1.46
CA THR A 58 6.20 2.07 -1.05
C THR A 58 5.64 3.31 -1.71
N TYR A 59 5.39 4.33 -0.91
CA TYR A 59 4.89 5.61 -1.38
C TYR A 59 6.00 6.64 -1.30
N GLN A 60 6.30 7.28 -2.43
CA GLN A 60 7.30 8.34 -2.52
C GLN A 60 6.59 9.68 -2.41
N GLU A 61 6.86 10.40 -1.34
CA GLU A 61 6.14 11.65 -1.07
C GLU A 61 6.47 12.77 -2.05
N PHE A 62 7.70 12.82 -2.53
CA PHE A 62 8.09 13.87 -3.46
C PHE A 62 7.44 13.75 -4.81
N SER A 63 7.25 12.56 -5.29
CA SER A 63 6.69 12.34 -6.63
C SER A 63 5.25 11.87 -6.59
N ASP A 64 4.71 11.65 -5.40
CA ASP A 64 3.35 11.16 -5.23
C ASP A 64 3.14 9.85 -5.99
N ASP A 65 4.13 8.96 -5.90
CA ASP A 65 4.12 7.69 -6.62
C ASP A 65 4.11 6.50 -5.68
N TRP A 66 3.41 5.47 -6.09
CA TRP A 66 3.44 4.19 -5.40
C TRP A 66 4.26 3.19 -6.19
N HIS A 67 5.02 2.39 -5.47
CA HIS A 67 5.73 1.25 -6.04
C HIS A 67 5.18 -0.01 -5.40
N VAL A 68 4.87 -0.99 -6.22
CA VAL A 68 4.31 -2.26 -5.77
C VAL A 68 5.30 -3.36 -6.13
N GLN A 69 5.65 -4.16 -5.15
CA GLN A 69 6.61 -5.23 -5.35
C GLN A 69 6.11 -6.49 -4.68
N PRO A 70 6.07 -7.62 -5.40
CA PRO A 70 5.68 -8.89 -4.77
C PRO A 70 6.79 -9.38 -3.85
N LEU A 71 6.37 -10.03 -2.80
CA LEU A 71 7.31 -10.63 -1.85
C LEU A 71 7.57 -12.10 -2.14
#